data_29012383fb1c576d6223e22b30372423
#
_entry.id   29012383fb1c576d6223e22b30372423
#
_cell.length_a   1.000
_cell.length_b   1.000
_cell.length_c   1.000
_cell.angle_alpha   90.00
_cell.angle_beta   90.00
_cell.angle_gamma   90.00
#
_symmetry.space_group_name_H-M   'P 1'
#
loop_
_entity.id
_entity.type
_entity.pdbx_description
1 polymer ?
#
loop_
_entity_poly.entity_id
_entity_poly.type
_entity_poly.pdbx_seq_one_letter_code
_entity_poly.pdbx_strand_id
1 'polypeptide(L)'
;MQLLTEKIKKALPPLYSSEDIPCEDKQVIVKFFNPLGSQTWEIVEGSEQLDGDWILFGFCDLGMGMPEWGYVTLRQLEEIKLPMGMGIERDICVN
;
A
#
# COMPACT_ATOMS: atom_id res chain seq x y z
N MET A 1 2.67 -9.66 10.87
CA MET A 1 3.68 -8.88 10.11
C MET A 1 3.35 -7.40 10.18
N GLN A 2 4.35 -6.57 10.41
CA GLN A 2 4.18 -5.12 10.37
C GLN A 2 4.16 -4.65 8.91
N LEU A 3 3.06 -4.03 8.49
CA LEU A 3 2.92 -3.58 7.09
C LEU A 3 3.76 -2.34 6.79
N LEU A 4 3.80 -1.36 7.70
CA LEU A 4 4.65 -0.18 7.55
C LEU A 4 5.71 -0.17 8.65
N THR A 5 6.97 -0.39 8.27
CA THR A 5 8.10 -0.24 9.19
C THR A 5 8.49 1.24 9.26
N GLU A 6 9.28 1.61 10.27
CA GLU A 6 9.78 2.98 10.37
C GLU A 6 10.60 3.38 9.14
N LYS A 7 11.37 2.45 8.59
CA LYS A 7 12.15 2.69 7.37
C LYS A 7 11.24 3.04 6.18
N ILE A 8 10.14 2.29 6.01
CA ILE A 8 9.19 2.52 4.93
C ILE A 8 8.46 3.85 5.14
N LYS A 9 8.03 4.13 6.37
CA LYS A 9 7.37 5.40 6.70
C LYS A 9 8.23 6.60 6.33
N LYS A 10 9.53 6.51 6.59
CA LYS A 10 10.47 7.59 6.26
C LYS A 10 10.73 7.68 4.76
N ALA A 11 10.61 6.59 4.02
CA ALA A 11 10.86 6.56 2.59
C ALA A 11 9.66 7.04 1.77
N LEU A 12 8.44 6.99 2.33
CA LEU A 12 7.23 7.36 1.60
C LEU A 12 7.18 8.87 1.37
N PRO A 13 7.12 9.32 0.10
CA PRO A 13 6.84 10.72 -0.19
C PRO A 13 5.45 11.08 0.35
N PRO A 14 5.25 12.28 0.87
CA PRO A 14 3.91 12.71 1.31
C PRO A 14 2.91 12.68 0.15
N LEU A 15 1.62 12.55 0.49
CA LEU A 15 0.55 12.59 -0.50
C LEU A 15 0.64 13.87 -1.33
N TYR A 16 0.42 13.75 -2.63
CA TYR A 16 0.43 14.84 -3.62
C TYR A 16 1.81 15.45 -3.86
N SER A 17 2.86 15.00 -3.20
CA SER A 17 4.21 15.59 -3.36
C SER A 17 4.85 15.28 -4.71
N SER A 18 4.37 14.24 -5.41
CA SER A 18 4.92 13.83 -6.71
C SER A 18 3.87 13.96 -7.83
N GLU A 19 2.96 14.93 -7.73
CA GLU A 19 1.91 15.12 -8.75
C GLU A 19 2.46 15.44 -10.14
N ASP A 20 3.63 16.05 -10.23
CA ASP A 20 4.30 16.37 -11.49
C ASP A 20 4.95 15.15 -12.15
N ILE A 21 5.01 14.01 -11.46
CA ILE A 21 5.54 12.77 -12.00
C ILE A 21 4.37 11.92 -12.49
N PRO A 22 4.37 11.46 -13.77
CA PRO A 22 3.34 10.54 -14.24
C PRO A 22 3.24 9.30 -13.37
N CYS A 23 2.03 8.79 -13.15
CA CYS A 23 1.81 7.65 -12.25
C CYS A 23 2.67 6.43 -12.63
N GLU A 24 2.81 6.15 -13.91
CA GLU A 24 3.63 5.02 -14.39
C GLU A 24 5.12 5.19 -14.13
N ASP A 25 5.56 6.42 -13.83
CA ASP A 25 6.97 6.72 -13.55
C ASP A 25 7.25 6.86 -12.06
N LYS A 26 6.24 6.78 -11.20
CA LYS A 26 6.43 6.86 -9.77
C LYS A 26 7.09 5.60 -9.24
N GLN A 27 8.01 5.79 -8.28
CA GLN A 27 8.70 4.65 -7.66
C GLN A 27 7.79 3.97 -6.66
N VAL A 28 7.64 2.65 -6.77
CA VAL A 28 6.96 1.84 -5.76
C VAL A 28 7.84 1.74 -4.53
N ILE A 29 7.35 2.24 -3.41
CA ILE A 29 8.09 2.23 -2.14
C ILE A 29 7.84 0.93 -1.38
N VAL A 30 6.59 0.45 -1.41
CA VAL A 30 6.22 -0.79 -0.74
C VAL A 30 5.06 -1.43 -1.50
N LYS A 31 5.04 -2.76 -1.51
CA LYS A 31 3.97 -3.55 -2.11
C LYS A 31 3.33 -4.43 -1.05
N PHE A 32 2.02 -4.42 -1.00
CA PHE A 32 1.24 -5.34 -0.17
C PHE A 32 0.51 -6.33 -1.06
N PHE A 33 0.21 -7.51 -0.53
CA PHE A 33 -0.50 -8.52 -1.31
C PHE A 33 -1.32 -9.43 -0.40
N ASN A 34 -2.32 -10.07 -1.01
CA ASN A 34 -3.11 -11.10 -0.37
C ASN A 34 -2.44 -12.45 -0.66
N PRO A 35 -1.88 -13.15 0.36
CA PRO A 35 -1.17 -14.42 0.12
C PRO A 35 -2.09 -15.55 -0.33
N LEU A 36 -3.40 -15.40 -0.20
CA LEU A 36 -4.38 -16.41 -0.60
C LEU A 36 -5.17 -16.01 -1.84
N GLY A 37 -4.83 -14.88 -2.46
CA GLY A 37 -5.55 -14.37 -3.63
C GLY A 37 -4.66 -13.52 -4.52
N SER A 38 -5.29 -12.78 -5.45
CA SER A 38 -4.57 -11.98 -6.45
C SER A 38 -4.51 -10.49 -6.13
N GLN A 39 -5.03 -10.07 -4.99
CA GLN A 39 -5.09 -8.65 -4.64
C GLN A 39 -3.70 -8.11 -4.30
N THR A 40 -3.35 -6.97 -4.89
CA THR A 40 -2.07 -6.29 -4.64
C THR A 40 -2.25 -4.79 -4.53
N TRP A 41 -1.35 -4.16 -3.79
CA TRP A 41 -1.31 -2.70 -3.61
C TRP A 41 0.13 -2.25 -3.74
N GLU A 42 0.45 -1.52 -4.81
CA GLU A 42 1.79 -0.97 -5.05
C GLU A 42 1.79 0.50 -4.65
N ILE A 43 2.34 0.81 -3.50
CA ILE A 43 2.22 2.11 -2.85
C ILE A 43 3.37 3.02 -3.24
N VAL A 44 3.06 4.25 -3.65
CA VAL A 44 4.04 5.23 -4.12
C VAL A 44 4.10 6.47 -3.24
N GLU A 45 3.04 6.79 -2.51
CA GLU A 45 2.97 7.93 -1.59
C GLU A 45 2.19 7.57 -0.35
N GLY A 46 2.40 8.30 0.74
CA GLY A 46 1.62 8.11 1.94
C GLY A 46 1.86 9.21 2.96
N SER A 47 0.84 9.49 3.77
CA SER A 47 0.95 10.48 4.84
C SER A 47 0.25 9.99 6.09
N GLU A 48 0.90 10.24 7.24
CA GLU A 48 0.32 9.93 8.54
C GLU A 48 -0.81 10.91 8.85
N GLN A 49 -1.88 10.38 9.43
CA GLN A 49 -3.04 11.18 9.81
C GLN A 49 -2.98 11.50 11.30
N LEU A 50 -3.80 12.46 11.75
CA LEU A 50 -3.80 12.91 13.14
C LEU A 50 -4.18 11.80 14.13
N ASP A 51 -4.94 10.81 13.69
CA ASP A 51 -5.34 9.68 14.53
C ASP A 51 -4.34 8.51 14.51
N GLY A 52 -3.20 8.69 13.85
CA GLY A 52 -2.17 7.66 13.76
C GLY A 52 -2.31 6.69 12.60
N ASP A 53 -3.41 6.76 11.84
CA ASP A 53 -3.57 5.96 10.63
C ASP A 53 -2.71 6.56 9.51
N TRP A 54 -2.57 5.83 8.41
CA TRP A 54 -1.86 6.28 7.21
C TRP A 54 -2.76 6.21 6.02
N ILE A 55 -2.83 7.28 5.24
CA ILE A 55 -3.46 7.26 3.92
C ILE A 55 -2.37 6.99 2.90
N LEU A 56 -2.57 5.95 2.09
CA LEU A 56 -1.60 5.47 1.12
C LEU A 56 -2.18 5.63 -0.28
N PHE A 57 -1.35 6.04 -1.22
CA PHE A 57 -1.74 6.17 -2.62
C PHE A 57 -0.90 5.23 -3.47
N GLY A 58 -1.55 4.49 -4.37
CA GLY A 58 -0.83 3.59 -5.23
C GLY A 58 -1.72 2.88 -6.24
N PHE A 59 -1.10 1.92 -6.92
CA PHE A 59 -1.78 1.11 -7.93
C PHE A 59 -2.40 -0.11 -7.25
N CYS A 60 -3.72 -0.18 -7.29
CA CYS A 60 -4.49 -1.20 -6.58
C CYS A 60 -5.10 -2.17 -7.59
N ASP A 61 -4.77 -3.45 -7.44
CA ASP A 61 -5.40 -4.53 -8.20
C ASP A 61 -6.18 -5.39 -7.20
N LEU A 62 -7.49 -5.29 -7.26
CA LEU A 62 -8.38 -6.03 -6.34
C LEU A 62 -8.82 -7.39 -6.89
N GLY A 63 -8.20 -7.85 -7.97
CA GLY A 63 -8.51 -9.16 -8.55
C GLY A 63 -9.75 -9.18 -9.42
N MET A 64 -10.28 -8.02 -9.80
CA MET A 64 -11.50 -7.90 -10.60
C MET A 64 -11.21 -7.56 -12.07
N GLY A 65 -9.96 -7.66 -12.49
CA GLY A 65 -9.57 -7.38 -13.88
C GLY A 65 -9.50 -5.91 -14.25
N MET A 66 -9.65 -5.00 -13.29
CA MET A 66 -9.65 -3.56 -13.53
C MET A 66 -8.77 -2.87 -12.49
N PRO A 67 -7.44 -3.06 -12.56
CA PRO A 67 -6.54 -2.38 -11.63
C PRO A 67 -6.56 -0.88 -11.89
N GLU A 68 -6.49 -0.08 -10.83
CA GLU A 68 -6.53 1.38 -10.94
C GLU A 68 -5.76 2.06 -9.82
N TRP A 69 -5.40 3.31 -10.05
CA TRP A 69 -4.77 4.15 -9.04
C TRP A 69 -5.82 4.62 -8.04
N GLY A 70 -5.48 4.57 -6.76
CA GLY A 70 -6.42 4.97 -5.72
C GLY A 70 -5.79 5.00 -4.35
N TYR A 71 -6.63 5.22 -3.36
CA TYR A 71 -6.22 5.38 -1.97
C TYR A 71 -6.66 4.18 -1.14
N VAL A 72 -5.85 3.86 -0.13
CA VAL A 72 -6.19 2.87 0.89
C VAL A 72 -5.57 3.33 2.20
N THR A 73 -6.20 3.00 3.32
CA THR A 73 -5.60 3.30 4.61
C THR A 73 -4.90 2.07 5.18
N LEU A 74 -3.90 2.31 6.02
CA LEU A 74 -3.20 1.22 6.70
C LEU A 74 -4.18 0.37 7.52
N ARG A 75 -5.12 1.02 8.22
CA ARG A 75 -6.13 0.30 9.01
C ARG A 75 -7.00 -0.60 8.14
N GLN A 76 -7.39 -0.13 6.96
CA GLN A 76 -8.16 -0.96 6.03
C GLN A 76 -7.41 -2.24 5.66
N LEU A 77 -6.11 -2.13 5.40
CA LEU A 77 -5.28 -3.29 5.09
C LEU A 77 -5.12 -4.21 6.30
N GLU A 78 -4.92 -3.63 7.49
CA GLU A 78 -4.75 -4.41 8.72
C GLU A 78 -6.03 -5.12 9.15
N GLU A 79 -7.20 -4.58 8.80
CA GLU A 79 -8.49 -5.14 9.17
C GLU A 79 -8.94 -6.28 8.25
N ILE A 80 -8.27 -6.50 7.13
CA ILE A 80 -8.62 -7.60 6.22
C ILE A 80 -8.27 -8.92 6.91
N LYS A 81 -9.29 -9.75 7.13
CA LYS A 81 -9.15 -11.07 7.76
C LYS A 81 -9.29 -12.14 6.70
N LEU A 82 -8.26 -12.98 6.57
CA LEU A 82 -8.24 -14.07 5.61
C LEU A 82 -8.40 -15.40 6.34
N PRO A 83 -8.78 -16.49 5.61
CA PRO A 83 -8.85 -17.82 6.20
C PRO A 83 -7.55 -18.23 6.88
N MET A 84 -7.64 -19.12 7.86
CA MET A 84 -6.51 -19.69 8.61
C MET A 84 -5.73 -18.64 9.40
N GLY A 85 -6.38 -17.55 9.82
CA GLY A 85 -5.74 -16.51 10.64
C GLY A 85 -4.75 -15.65 9.87
N MET A 86 -4.77 -15.69 8.55
CA MET A 86 -3.86 -14.90 7.73
C MET A 86 -4.39 -13.49 7.49
N GLY A 87 -3.54 -12.60 7.01
CA GLY A 87 -3.87 -11.23 6.66
C GLY A 87 -3.03 -10.76 5.50
N ILE A 88 -3.19 -9.50 5.13
CA ILE A 88 -2.38 -8.88 4.06
C ILE A 88 -0.92 -8.88 4.50
N GLU A 89 -0.01 -9.14 3.57
CA GLU A 89 1.42 -9.21 3.82
C GLU A 89 2.17 -8.19 2.97
N ARG A 90 3.37 -7.84 3.44
CA ARG A 90 4.28 -6.98 2.71
C ARG A 90 5.24 -7.83 1.88
N ASP A 91 5.46 -7.45 0.62
CA ASP A 91 6.45 -8.10 -0.24
C ASP A 91 7.85 -7.61 0.16
N ILE A 92 8.62 -8.47 0.81
CA ILE A 92 9.95 -8.13 1.28
C ILE A 92 10.98 -8.04 0.15
N CYS A 93 10.64 -8.54 -1.04
CA CYS A 93 11.52 -8.45 -2.20
C CYS A 93 11.49 -7.07 -2.85
N VAL A 94 10.46 -6.27 -2.58
CA VAL A 94 10.32 -4.91 -3.11
C VAL A 94 10.99 -3.90 -2.19
N ASN A 95 11.00 -4.16 -0.89
CA ASN A 95 11.55 -3.21 0.08
C ASN A 95 12.00 -3.90 1.36
#